data_55ef7302f92e80a41e00f43873946e4a
#
_entry.id   55ef7302f92e80a41e00f43873946e4a
#
_cell.length_a   1.000
_cell.length_b   1.000
_cell.length_c   1.000
_cell.angle_alpha   90.00
_cell.angle_beta   90.00
_cell.angle_gamma   90.00
#
_symmetry.space_group_name_H-M   'P 1'
#
loop_
_entity.id
_entity.type
_entity.pdbx_description
1 polymer ?
#
loop_
_entity_poly.entity_id
_entity_poly.type
_entity_poly.pdbx_seq_one_letter_code
_entity_poly.pdbx_strand_id
1 'polypeptide(L)'
;MIQGIHYLDSLLDEMAVKWPDNRIVNIVCHGHSVPSGYFATPFVNTFDAYPHLLHKMIKERFPFAVVNVIVTAKGGENSPHGADRFEKDVLTHNPDVLIIDYCLNDRFCGLAASRMAWEQMIKQSLERDIKVILCTPTWEKAYFEQNENWKMLVQHTEQVRELADYYSVGLADSFAAYERHVKDVMDLSKYLSHVNHPSREGHMLVAQEIAKYFIAR
;
A
#
# COMPACT_ATOMS: atom_id res chain seq x y z
N MET A 1 -0.96 -18.78 -3.80
CA MET A 1 -1.98 -18.02 -4.59
C MET A 1 -2.30 -16.70 -3.91
N ILE A 2 -2.31 -15.59 -4.65
CA ILE A 2 -2.72 -14.28 -4.13
C ILE A 2 -4.10 -14.40 -3.47
N GLN A 3 -4.25 -13.87 -2.25
CA GLN A 3 -5.50 -13.92 -1.53
C GLN A 3 -6.57 -13.02 -2.18
N GLY A 4 -7.76 -13.57 -2.36
CA GLY A 4 -8.90 -12.86 -2.91
C GLY A 4 -9.57 -11.92 -1.91
N ILE A 5 -10.71 -11.35 -2.32
CA ILE A 5 -11.49 -10.37 -1.53
C ILE A 5 -11.97 -10.90 -0.17
N HIS A 6 -12.01 -12.21 0.04
CA HIS A 6 -12.37 -12.86 1.29
C HIS A 6 -11.23 -12.98 2.31
N TYR A 7 -10.05 -12.44 1.99
CA TYR A 7 -8.84 -12.55 2.83
C TYR A 7 -9.01 -11.98 4.24
N LEU A 8 -9.83 -10.94 4.37
CA LEU A 8 -10.08 -10.26 5.65
C LEU A 8 -11.44 -10.62 6.29
N ASP A 9 -12.16 -11.61 5.80
CA ASP A 9 -13.54 -11.87 6.20
C ASP A 9 -13.75 -11.97 7.73
N SER A 10 -12.88 -12.66 8.45
CA SER A 10 -12.96 -12.75 9.92
C SER A 10 -12.78 -11.37 10.60
N LEU A 11 -11.89 -10.54 10.08
CA LEU A 11 -11.68 -9.20 10.60
C LEU A 11 -12.88 -8.30 10.30
N LEU A 12 -13.50 -8.44 9.13
CA LEU A 12 -14.70 -7.67 8.76
C LEU A 12 -15.89 -8.01 9.67
N ASP A 13 -16.03 -9.27 10.07
CA ASP A 13 -17.06 -9.68 11.04
C ASP A 13 -16.83 -9.00 12.40
N GLU A 14 -15.58 -8.91 12.88
CA GLU A 14 -15.22 -8.16 14.08
C GLU A 14 -15.49 -6.65 13.95
N MET A 15 -15.18 -6.05 12.78
CA MET A 15 -15.45 -4.66 12.50
C MET A 15 -16.96 -4.31 12.46
N ALA A 16 -17.81 -5.29 12.22
CA ALA A 16 -19.26 -5.11 12.26
C ALA A 16 -19.84 -5.09 13.69
N VAL A 17 -19.08 -5.55 14.69
CA VAL A 17 -19.49 -5.58 16.09
C VAL A 17 -19.65 -4.16 16.62
N LYS A 18 -20.71 -3.94 17.42
CA LYS A 18 -21.03 -2.63 18.02
C LYS A 18 -20.56 -2.58 19.48
N TRP A 19 -20.36 -1.34 19.95
CA TRP A 19 -20.11 -1.11 21.36
C TRP A 19 -21.24 -1.71 22.24
N PRO A 20 -20.95 -2.30 23.41
CA PRO A 20 -19.65 -2.35 24.09
C PRO A 20 -18.72 -3.50 23.70
N ASP A 21 -19.12 -4.37 22.79
CA ASP A 21 -18.41 -5.62 22.47
C ASP A 21 -17.39 -5.46 21.32
N ASN A 22 -17.32 -4.25 20.70
CA ASN A 22 -16.34 -3.95 19.65
C ASN A 22 -14.94 -3.74 20.21
N ARG A 23 -13.92 -4.05 19.40
CA ARG A 23 -12.51 -3.77 19.71
C ARG A 23 -11.91 -2.73 18.75
N ILE A 24 -10.72 -2.28 19.07
CA ILE A 24 -9.90 -1.45 18.18
C ILE A 24 -9.29 -2.34 17.10
N VAL A 25 -9.34 -1.87 15.85
CA VAL A 25 -8.64 -2.47 14.71
C VAL A 25 -7.57 -1.51 14.22
N ASN A 26 -6.32 -1.98 14.13
CA ASN A 26 -5.17 -1.21 13.70
C ASN A 26 -4.74 -1.63 12.30
N ILE A 27 -4.79 -0.69 11.36
CA ILE A 27 -4.27 -0.83 10.00
C ILE A 27 -3.01 0.02 9.90
N VAL A 28 -1.87 -0.60 9.61
CA VAL A 28 -0.60 0.12 9.48
C VAL A 28 -0.21 0.21 8.01
N CYS A 29 0.04 1.42 7.52
CA CYS A 29 0.57 1.68 6.18
C CYS A 29 2.06 2.01 6.29
N HIS A 30 2.90 1.06 5.88
CA HIS A 30 4.35 1.14 5.95
C HIS A 30 4.95 1.29 4.55
N GLY A 31 5.80 2.30 4.36
CA GLY A 31 6.28 2.58 3.01
C GLY A 31 7.12 3.84 2.89
N HIS A 32 7.12 4.39 1.71
CA HIS A 32 7.90 5.58 1.33
C HIS A 32 7.06 6.87 1.27
N SER A 33 7.39 7.78 0.34
CA SER A 33 6.72 9.10 0.22
C SER A 33 5.24 9.01 -0.18
N VAL A 34 4.83 8.00 -0.96
CA VAL A 34 3.44 7.91 -1.44
C VAL A 34 2.46 7.73 -0.28
N PRO A 35 2.54 6.70 0.58
CA PRO A 35 1.64 6.61 1.73
C PRO A 35 1.79 7.77 2.73
N SER A 36 2.95 8.45 2.79
CA SER A 36 3.12 9.67 3.60
C SER A 36 2.37 10.88 3.04
N GLY A 37 1.91 10.84 1.79
CA GLY A 37 1.17 11.93 1.16
C GLY A 37 2.04 13.03 0.54
N TYR A 38 3.30 12.74 0.23
CA TYR A 38 4.12 13.69 -0.54
C TYR A 38 3.44 14.03 -1.86
N PHE A 39 3.43 15.32 -2.18
CA PHE A 39 2.74 15.92 -3.31
C PHE A 39 3.73 16.72 -4.17
N ALA A 40 3.26 17.73 -4.90
CA ALA A 40 4.14 18.68 -5.54
C ALA A 40 5.00 19.40 -4.49
N THR A 41 6.32 19.35 -4.65
CA THR A 41 7.27 19.96 -3.69
C THR A 41 6.95 21.44 -3.46
N PRO A 42 6.88 21.94 -2.21
CA PRO A 42 7.23 21.27 -0.96
C PRO A 42 6.03 20.66 -0.17
N PHE A 43 4.90 20.46 -0.80
CA PHE A 43 3.65 20.10 -0.13
C PHE A 43 3.58 18.62 0.25
N VAL A 44 2.94 18.36 1.39
CA VAL A 44 2.53 17.02 1.86
C VAL A 44 1.04 17.07 2.13
N ASN A 45 0.25 16.40 1.30
CA ASN A 45 -1.21 16.39 1.35
C ASN A 45 -1.72 15.12 2.07
N THR A 46 -1.49 15.03 3.36
CA THR A 46 -1.79 13.86 4.17
C THR A 46 -3.22 13.35 4.00
N PHE A 47 -4.21 14.24 3.97
CA PHE A 47 -5.62 13.85 3.87
C PHE A 47 -6.06 13.42 2.46
N ASP A 48 -5.27 13.70 1.45
CA ASP A 48 -5.46 13.21 0.08
C ASP A 48 -4.65 11.94 -0.22
N ALA A 49 -3.78 11.51 0.72
CA ALA A 49 -3.04 10.27 0.60
C ALA A 49 -3.93 9.04 0.79
N TYR A 50 -3.60 7.95 0.11
CA TYR A 50 -4.43 6.75 0.10
C TYR A 50 -4.74 6.16 1.49
N PRO A 51 -3.87 6.23 2.52
CA PRO A 51 -4.23 5.73 3.85
C PRO A 51 -5.44 6.44 4.44
N HIS A 52 -5.54 7.76 4.30
CA HIS A 52 -6.68 8.53 4.80
C HIS A 52 -7.94 8.38 3.95
N LEU A 53 -7.77 8.26 2.61
CA LEU A 53 -8.88 7.96 1.71
C LEU A 53 -9.45 6.57 2.02
N LEU A 54 -8.60 5.56 2.23
CA LEU A 54 -8.98 4.22 2.66
C LEU A 54 -9.70 4.25 4.01
N HIS A 55 -9.17 4.99 4.99
CA HIS A 55 -9.81 5.12 6.31
C HIS A 55 -11.24 5.64 6.19
N LYS A 56 -11.44 6.68 5.36
CA LYS A 56 -12.78 7.22 5.11
C LYS A 56 -13.70 6.16 4.50
N MET A 57 -13.28 5.45 3.47
CA MET A 57 -14.06 4.39 2.82
C MET A 57 -14.43 3.27 3.80
N ILE A 58 -13.49 2.85 4.65
CA ILE A 58 -13.74 1.85 5.71
C ILE A 58 -14.78 2.37 6.70
N LYS A 59 -14.67 3.62 7.16
CA LYS A 59 -15.63 4.20 8.12
C LYS A 59 -17.02 4.41 7.52
N GLU A 60 -17.12 4.70 6.23
CA GLU A 60 -18.41 4.75 5.53
C GLU A 60 -19.08 3.37 5.50
N ARG A 61 -18.31 2.29 5.34
CA ARG A 61 -18.82 0.91 5.32
C ARG A 61 -19.09 0.36 6.72
N PHE A 62 -18.23 0.67 7.70
CA PHE A 62 -18.28 0.21 9.07
C PHE A 62 -18.38 1.38 10.05
N PRO A 63 -19.53 2.07 10.16
CA PRO A 63 -19.66 3.29 10.94
C PRO A 63 -19.44 3.09 12.45
N PHE A 64 -19.65 1.86 12.95
CA PHE A 64 -19.50 1.52 14.38
C PHE A 64 -18.11 0.97 14.73
N ALA A 65 -17.29 0.62 13.74
CA ALA A 65 -15.96 0.10 14.01
C ALA A 65 -15.04 1.18 14.59
N VAL A 66 -14.18 0.80 15.53
CA VAL A 66 -13.08 1.62 16.01
C VAL A 66 -11.84 1.25 15.22
N VAL A 67 -11.50 2.07 14.22
CA VAL A 67 -10.39 1.81 13.29
C VAL A 67 -9.35 2.91 13.39
N ASN A 68 -8.09 2.51 13.55
CA ASN A 68 -6.94 3.36 13.38
C ASN A 68 -6.25 3.04 12.05
N VAL A 69 -5.95 4.06 11.26
CA VAL A 69 -5.04 3.94 10.12
C VAL A 69 -3.77 4.71 10.47
N ILE A 70 -2.69 3.97 10.67
CA ILE A 70 -1.42 4.47 11.19
C ILE A 70 -0.41 4.48 10.03
N VAL A 71 0.18 5.62 9.76
CA VAL A 71 1.17 5.79 8.69
C VAL A 71 2.56 5.82 9.30
N THR A 72 3.36 4.81 9.01
CA THR A 72 4.77 4.70 9.45
C THR A 72 5.75 4.89 8.28
N ALA A 73 5.26 5.46 7.19
CA ALA A 73 6.02 5.70 5.96
C ALA A 73 6.98 6.89 6.08
N LYS A 74 8.12 6.82 5.36
CA LYS A 74 9.14 7.88 5.33
C LYS A 74 9.52 8.22 3.89
N GLY A 75 9.54 9.51 3.58
CA GLY A 75 9.93 10.00 2.25
C GLY A 75 11.33 9.55 1.83
N GLY A 76 11.49 9.09 0.58
CA GLY A 76 12.77 8.66 0.01
C GLY A 76 13.24 7.26 0.44
N GLU A 77 12.52 6.57 1.31
CA GLU A 77 12.91 5.28 1.86
C GLU A 77 12.64 4.13 0.87
N ASN A 78 13.49 3.09 0.90
CA ASN A 78 13.32 1.82 0.22
C ASN A 78 13.05 0.68 1.21
N SER A 79 12.72 -0.50 0.73
CA SER A 79 12.33 -1.63 1.59
C SER A 79 13.42 -2.13 2.55
N PRO A 80 14.73 -2.17 2.22
CA PRO A 80 15.76 -2.48 3.20
C PRO A 80 15.73 -1.58 4.44
N HIS A 81 15.66 -0.26 4.26
CA HIS A 81 15.56 0.68 5.39
C HIS A 81 14.23 0.54 6.15
N GLY A 82 13.15 0.22 5.44
CA GLY A 82 11.87 -0.09 6.08
C GLY A 82 11.93 -1.33 6.96
N ALA A 83 12.59 -2.38 6.47
CA ALA A 83 12.78 -3.62 7.20
C ALA A 83 13.66 -3.44 8.46
N ASP A 84 14.69 -2.59 8.42
CA ASP A 84 15.57 -2.29 9.56
C ASP A 84 14.81 -1.70 10.76
N ARG A 85 13.76 -0.93 10.51
CA ARG A 85 12.96 -0.28 11.56
C ARG A 85 11.61 -0.95 11.81
N PHE A 86 11.33 -2.07 11.15
CA PHE A 86 10.02 -2.69 11.09
C PHE A 86 9.47 -3.07 12.48
N GLU A 87 10.27 -3.73 13.31
CA GLU A 87 9.87 -4.13 14.64
C GLU A 87 9.50 -2.91 15.50
N LYS A 88 10.35 -1.89 15.51
CA LYS A 88 10.17 -0.70 16.34
C LYS A 88 9.02 0.20 15.87
N ASP A 89 8.93 0.43 14.55
CA ASP A 89 8.03 1.47 14.00
C ASP A 89 6.70 0.88 13.50
N VAL A 90 6.60 -0.46 13.34
CA VAL A 90 5.38 -1.12 12.83
C VAL A 90 4.79 -2.07 13.84
N LEU A 91 5.54 -3.07 14.32
CA LEU A 91 5.00 -4.14 15.15
C LEU A 91 4.54 -3.62 16.53
N THR A 92 5.13 -2.54 17.04
CA THR A 92 4.71 -1.87 18.29
C THR A 92 3.27 -1.32 18.24
N HIS A 93 2.72 -1.10 17.04
CA HIS A 93 1.32 -0.69 16.88
C HIS A 93 0.32 -1.84 16.93
N ASN A 94 0.78 -3.09 17.10
CA ASN A 94 -0.05 -4.29 17.10
C ASN A 94 -1.04 -4.29 15.92
N PRO A 95 -0.56 -4.30 14.66
CA PRO A 95 -1.43 -4.20 13.51
C PRO A 95 -2.27 -5.46 13.33
N ASP A 96 -3.55 -5.29 12.99
CA ASP A 96 -4.39 -6.36 12.46
C ASP A 96 -4.15 -6.54 10.96
N VAL A 97 -3.91 -5.43 10.27
CA VAL A 97 -3.57 -5.40 8.84
C VAL A 97 -2.33 -4.53 8.62
N LEU A 98 -1.38 -5.06 7.89
CA LEU A 98 -0.21 -4.33 7.40
C LEU A 98 -0.31 -4.14 5.89
N ILE A 99 -0.14 -2.90 5.44
CA ILE A 99 -0.03 -2.52 4.04
C ILE A 99 1.41 -2.10 3.80
N ILE A 100 2.11 -2.77 2.86
CA ILE A 100 3.52 -2.50 2.52
C ILE A 100 3.60 -1.87 1.14
N ASP A 101 4.28 -0.71 1.04
CA ASP A 101 4.41 0.08 -0.18
C ASP A 101 5.81 0.70 -0.30
N TYR A 102 6.76 -0.05 -0.90
CA TYR A 102 8.14 0.39 -1.13
C TYR A 102 8.60 0.32 -2.59
N CYS A 103 7.84 -0.39 -3.43
CA CYS A 103 8.27 -0.82 -4.76
C CYS A 103 8.85 0.31 -5.63
N LEU A 104 8.28 1.52 -5.57
CA LEU A 104 8.72 2.67 -6.37
C LEU A 104 10.18 3.03 -6.13
N ASN A 105 10.66 2.98 -4.87
CA ASN A 105 12.01 3.33 -4.50
C ASN A 105 12.98 2.14 -4.48
N ASP A 106 12.48 0.92 -4.54
CA ASP A 106 13.30 -0.29 -4.51
C ASP A 106 14.20 -0.45 -5.75
N ARG A 107 13.91 0.27 -6.83
CA ARG A 107 14.78 0.38 -8.01
C ARG A 107 16.21 0.78 -7.65
N PHE A 108 16.39 1.53 -6.58
CA PHE A 108 17.69 2.04 -6.15
C PHE A 108 18.49 1.05 -5.29
N CYS A 109 17.87 -0.03 -4.80
CA CYS A 109 18.58 -1.07 -4.03
C CYS A 109 18.69 -2.41 -4.78
N GLY A 110 17.92 -2.57 -5.88
CA GLY A 110 17.92 -3.76 -6.73
C GLY A 110 17.06 -4.91 -6.21
N LEU A 111 16.71 -5.82 -7.12
CA LEU A 111 15.73 -6.89 -6.88
C LEU A 111 16.10 -7.84 -5.73
N ALA A 112 17.39 -8.18 -5.56
CA ALA A 112 17.79 -9.13 -4.53
C ALA A 112 17.63 -8.52 -3.13
N ALA A 113 18.09 -7.28 -2.93
CA ALA A 113 18.02 -6.61 -1.62
C ALA A 113 16.56 -6.28 -1.25
N SER A 114 15.78 -5.79 -2.22
CA SER A 114 14.36 -5.53 -2.00
C SER A 114 13.61 -6.82 -1.66
N ARG A 115 13.82 -7.91 -2.39
CA ARG A 115 13.17 -9.19 -2.11
C ARG A 115 13.42 -9.66 -0.67
N MET A 116 14.68 -9.63 -0.22
CA MET A 116 15.03 -10.03 1.15
C MET A 116 14.29 -9.18 2.20
N ALA A 117 14.21 -7.88 1.99
CA ALA A 117 13.55 -6.96 2.90
C ALA A 117 12.02 -7.17 2.94
N TRP A 118 11.38 -7.33 1.79
CA TRP A 118 9.95 -7.65 1.71
C TRP A 118 9.65 -8.98 2.40
N GLU A 119 10.44 -10.03 2.11
CA GLU A 119 10.27 -11.34 2.76
C GLU A 119 10.43 -11.28 4.28
N GLN A 120 11.38 -10.49 4.78
CA GLN A 120 11.57 -10.29 6.22
C GLN A 120 10.31 -9.68 6.85
N MET A 121 9.77 -8.59 6.30
CA MET A 121 8.58 -7.92 6.81
C MET A 121 7.34 -8.81 6.74
N ILE A 122 7.16 -9.54 5.62
CA ILE A 122 6.05 -10.49 5.44
C ILE A 122 6.11 -11.61 6.48
N LYS A 123 7.26 -12.28 6.64
CA LYS A 123 7.44 -13.39 7.57
C LYS A 123 7.16 -12.98 9.01
N GLN A 124 7.76 -11.85 9.45
CA GLN A 124 7.55 -11.32 10.80
C GLN A 124 6.07 -10.97 11.07
N SER A 125 5.34 -10.56 10.05
CA SER A 125 3.91 -10.27 10.15
C SER A 125 3.09 -11.54 10.27
N LEU A 126 3.34 -12.52 9.39
CA LEU A 126 2.59 -13.79 9.38
C LEU A 126 2.83 -14.60 10.65
N GLU A 127 4.04 -14.56 11.23
CA GLU A 127 4.36 -15.18 12.55
C GLU A 127 3.54 -14.59 13.70
N ARG A 128 2.91 -13.45 13.50
CA ARG A 128 2.07 -12.73 14.49
C ARG A 128 0.59 -12.68 14.08
N ASP A 129 0.19 -13.51 13.13
CA ASP A 129 -1.18 -13.54 12.59
C ASP A 129 -1.65 -12.20 11.97
N ILE A 130 -0.73 -11.30 11.63
CA ILE A 130 -1.02 -10.03 10.97
C ILE A 130 -1.38 -10.30 9.50
N LYS A 131 -2.51 -9.79 9.05
CA LYS A 131 -2.90 -9.82 7.64
C LYS A 131 -2.05 -8.85 6.84
N VAL A 132 -1.46 -9.30 5.73
CA VAL A 132 -0.55 -8.50 4.91
C VAL A 132 -1.17 -8.22 3.55
N ILE A 133 -1.10 -6.96 3.10
CA ILE A 133 -1.46 -6.54 1.75
C ILE A 133 -0.25 -5.83 1.15
N LEU A 134 0.27 -6.37 0.04
CA LEU A 134 1.38 -5.76 -0.69
C LEU A 134 0.83 -4.81 -1.75
N CYS A 135 1.45 -3.64 -1.89
CA CYS A 135 1.12 -2.68 -2.94
C CYS A 135 2.14 -2.74 -4.07
N THR A 136 1.67 -2.92 -5.31
CA THR A 136 2.49 -2.59 -6.48
C THR A 136 2.56 -1.07 -6.63
N PRO A 137 3.58 -0.52 -7.32
CA PRO A 137 3.79 0.92 -7.35
C PRO A 137 2.71 1.65 -8.16
N THR A 138 2.57 2.94 -7.87
CA THR A 138 1.89 3.87 -8.78
C THR A 138 2.76 4.13 -10.01
N TRP A 139 2.14 4.54 -11.12
CA TRP A 139 2.88 4.97 -12.29
C TRP A 139 3.55 6.32 -12.04
N GLU A 140 4.59 6.58 -12.83
CA GLU A 140 5.36 7.81 -12.79
C GLU A 140 5.68 8.32 -14.21
N LYS A 141 6.26 9.52 -14.30
CA LYS A 141 6.57 10.16 -15.58
C LYS A 141 7.47 9.30 -16.49
N ALA A 142 8.34 8.44 -15.93
CA ALA A 142 9.19 7.53 -16.70
C ALA A 142 8.41 6.55 -17.60
N TYR A 143 7.10 6.37 -17.37
CA TYR A 143 6.22 5.62 -18.26
C TYR A 143 6.31 6.10 -19.71
N PHE A 144 6.34 7.42 -19.95
CA PHE A 144 6.41 7.96 -21.32
C PHE A 144 7.77 7.85 -21.95
N GLU A 145 8.81 7.74 -21.13
CA GLU A 145 10.19 7.65 -21.60
C GLU A 145 10.58 6.21 -21.94
N GLN A 146 9.87 5.21 -21.36
CA GLN A 146 10.14 3.77 -21.52
C GLN A 146 11.62 3.43 -21.28
N ASN A 147 12.28 4.20 -20.41
CA ASN A 147 13.72 4.10 -20.13
C ASN A 147 14.03 2.97 -19.13
N GLU A 148 15.30 2.85 -18.73
CA GLU A 148 15.72 1.82 -17.77
C GLU A 148 15.02 1.94 -16.41
N ASN A 149 14.69 3.15 -15.95
CA ASN A 149 13.94 3.33 -14.72
C ASN A 149 12.54 2.70 -14.80
N TRP A 150 11.86 2.86 -15.95
CA TRP A 150 10.58 2.21 -16.17
C TRP A 150 10.69 0.69 -16.19
N LYS A 151 11.69 0.16 -16.90
CA LYS A 151 11.93 -1.30 -16.95
C LYS A 151 12.20 -1.88 -15.57
N MET A 152 13.01 -1.20 -14.75
CA MET A 152 13.26 -1.60 -13.37
C MET A 152 11.97 -1.56 -12.53
N LEU A 153 11.13 -0.55 -12.72
CA LEU A 153 9.85 -0.46 -12.01
C LEU A 153 8.94 -1.64 -12.36
N VAL A 154 8.86 -2.03 -13.63
CA VAL A 154 8.12 -3.22 -14.07
C VAL A 154 8.67 -4.49 -13.43
N GLN A 155 9.99 -4.68 -13.38
CA GLN A 155 10.61 -5.84 -12.74
C GLN A 155 10.29 -5.92 -11.23
N HIS A 156 10.37 -4.80 -10.52
CA HIS A 156 9.99 -4.75 -9.11
C HIS A 156 8.48 -4.96 -8.90
N THR A 157 7.65 -4.52 -9.85
CA THR A 157 6.21 -4.80 -9.84
C THR A 157 5.94 -6.30 -9.90
N GLU A 158 6.57 -7.01 -10.84
CA GLU A 158 6.45 -8.46 -10.94
C GLU A 158 6.96 -9.17 -9.67
N GLN A 159 8.08 -8.72 -9.09
CA GLN A 159 8.57 -9.26 -7.83
C GLN A 159 7.54 -9.15 -6.71
N VAL A 160 6.83 -8.02 -6.58
CA VAL A 160 5.78 -7.85 -5.55
C VAL A 160 4.60 -8.79 -5.81
N ARG A 161 4.20 -8.98 -7.07
CA ARG A 161 3.17 -9.95 -7.46
C ARG A 161 3.55 -11.38 -7.11
N GLU A 162 4.80 -11.78 -7.43
CA GLU A 162 5.34 -13.09 -7.06
C GLU A 162 5.37 -13.30 -5.55
N LEU A 163 5.78 -12.31 -4.78
CA LEU A 163 5.78 -12.38 -3.32
C LEU A 163 4.38 -12.53 -2.74
N ALA A 164 3.41 -11.79 -3.27
CA ALA A 164 2.01 -11.93 -2.83
C ALA A 164 1.47 -13.35 -3.10
N ASP A 165 1.79 -13.91 -4.25
CA ASP A 165 1.40 -15.27 -4.61
C ASP A 165 2.09 -16.32 -3.74
N TYR A 166 3.41 -16.21 -3.58
CA TYR A 166 4.25 -17.16 -2.83
C TYR A 166 3.84 -17.24 -1.36
N TYR A 167 3.65 -16.09 -0.70
CA TYR A 167 3.26 -16.04 0.71
C TYR A 167 1.75 -16.13 0.93
N SER A 168 0.96 -16.22 -0.15
CA SER A 168 -0.50 -16.25 -0.07
C SER A 168 -1.06 -15.09 0.76
N VAL A 169 -0.65 -13.86 0.43
CA VAL A 169 -1.11 -12.61 1.05
C VAL A 169 -1.91 -11.75 0.07
N GLY A 170 -2.48 -10.66 0.55
CA GLY A 170 -3.24 -9.72 -0.28
C GLY A 170 -2.34 -8.93 -1.24
N LEU A 171 -2.89 -8.54 -2.38
CA LEU A 171 -2.24 -7.69 -3.38
C LEU A 171 -3.16 -6.53 -3.77
N ALA A 172 -2.73 -5.31 -3.50
CA ALA A 172 -3.30 -4.10 -4.06
C ALA A 172 -2.51 -3.75 -5.34
N ASP A 173 -3.00 -4.19 -6.49
CA ASP A 173 -2.31 -4.00 -7.76
C ASP A 173 -2.57 -2.61 -8.34
N SER A 174 -1.94 -1.62 -7.72
CA SER A 174 -2.00 -0.21 -8.13
C SER A 174 -1.45 -0.01 -9.54
N PHE A 175 -0.39 -0.75 -9.91
CA PHE A 175 0.19 -0.69 -11.24
C PHE A 175 -0.84 -1.06 -12.31
N ALA A 176 -1.55 -2.17 -12.14
CA ALA A 176 -2.63 -2.56 -13.05
C ALA A 176 -3.84 -1.60 -12.99
N ALA A 177 -4.09 -0.95 -11.84
CA ALA A 177 -5.13 0.08 -11.76
C ALA A 177 -4.79 1.29 -12.65
N TYR A 178 -3.54 1.75 -12.61
CA TYR A 178 -3.08 2.80 -13.52
C TYR A 178 -3.18 2.36 -14.98
N GLU A 179 -2.77 1.14 -15.32
CA GLU A 179 -2.86 0.59 -16.68
C GLU A 179 -4.30 0.61 -17.24
N ARG A 180 -5.29 0.37 -16.39
CA ARG A 180 -6.71 0.44 -16.80
C ARG A 180 -7.21 1.86 -17.06
N HIS A 181 -6.62 2.88 -16.41
CA HIS A 181 -7.12 4.25 -16.42
C HIS A 181 -6.28 5.20 -17.28
N VAL A 182 -5.00 4.91 -17.49
CA VAL A 182 -4.06 5.77 -18.21
C VAL A 182 -3.85 5.24 -19.62
N LYS A 183 -4.32 5.98 -20.61
CA LYS A 183 -4.18 5.63 -22.03
C LYS A 183 -3.20 6.54 -22.77
N ASP A 184 -2.99 7.74 -22.27
CA ASP A 184 -2.10 8.73 -22.85
C ASP A 184 -1.50 9.67 -21.79
N VAL A 185 -0.65 10.61 -22.24
CA VAL A 185 0.03 11.60 -21.38
C VAL A 185 -0.95 12.44 -20.56
N MET A 186 -2.07 12.83 -21.16
CA MET A 186 -3.06 13.68 -20.49
C MET A 186 -3.77 12.92 -19.39
N ASP A 187 -4.04 11.65 -19.59
CA ASP A 187 -4.63 10.80 -18.56
C ASP A 187 -3.70 10.66 -17.37
N LEU A 188 -2.40 10.36 -17.58
CA LEU A 188 -1.45 10.23 -16.47
C LEU A 188 -1.31 11.53 -15.69
N SER A 189 -1.36 12.68 -16.36
CA SER A 189 -1.23 13.99 -15.69
C SER A 189 -2.33 14.23 -14.64
N LYS A 190 -3.49 13.62 -14.78
CA LYS A 190 -4.57 13.68 -13.76
C LYS A 190 -4.19 12.93 -12.48
N TYR A 191 -3.40 11.89 -12.60
CA TYR A 191 -3.03 10.99 -11.50
C TYR A 191 -1.69 11.33 -10.85
N LEU A 192 -0.97 12.33 -11.37
CA LEU A 192 0.30 12.81 -10.83
C LEU A 192 0.19 14.25 -10.34
N SER A 193 0.76 14.52 -9.18
CA SER A 193 0.98 15.88 -8.66
C SER A 193 2.36 16.42 -9.05
N HIS A 194 3.30 15.51 -9.27
CA HIS A 194 4.68 15.78 -9.66
C HIS A 194 5.23 14.58 -10.47
N VAL A 195 6.55 14.44 -10.58
CA VAL A 195 7.21 13.41 -11.41
C VAL A 195 6.79 11.98 -11.03
N ASN A 196 6.72 11.68 -9.74
CA ASN A 196 6.49 10.33 -9.20
C ASN A 196 5.55 10.32 -7.98
N HIS A 197 4.98 11.45 -7.60
CA HIS A 197 4.02 11.52 -6.53
C HIS A 197 2.59 11.60 -7.10
N PRO A 198 1.67 10.77 -6.63
CA PRO A 198 0.30 10.81 -7.09
C PRO A 198 -0.41 12.14 -6.75
N SER A 199 -1.39 12.49 -7.56
CA SER A 199 -2.45 13.42 -7.19
C SER A 199 -3.45 12.72 -6.24
N ARG A 200 -4.46 13.45 -5.76
CA ARG A 200 -5.57 12.84 -5.02
C ARG A 200 -6.25 11.73 -5.83
N GLU A 201 -6.43 11.93 -7.12
CA GLU A 201 -7.02 10.95 -8.04
C GLU A 201 -6.14 9.70 -8.15
N GLY A 202 -4.82 9.88 -8.23
CA GLY A 202 -3.86 8.77 -8.22
C GLY A 202 -3.89 7.99 -6.91
N HIS A 203 -3.93 8.69 -5.77
CA HIS A 203 -4.11 8.05 -4.46
C HIS A 203 -5.45 7.33 -4.33
N MET A 204 -6.50 7.83 -4.97
CA MET A 204 -7.81 7.17 -4.96
C MET A 204 -7.76 5.80 -5.66
N LEU A 205 -7.00 5.66 -6.76
CA LEU A 205 -6.80 4.35 -7.40
C LEU A 205 -6.17 3.33 -6.43
N VAL A 206 -5.14 3.75 -5.69
CA VAL A 206 -4.49 2.90 -4.68
C VAL A 206 -5.47 2.55 -3.56
N ALA A 207 -6.19 3.54 -3.03
CA ALA A 207 -7.17 3.33 -1.96
C ALA A 207 -8.27 2.35 -2.39
N GLN A 208 -8.74 2.43 -3.63
CA GLN A 208 -9.75 1.52 -4.18
C GLN A 208 -9.24 0.09 -4.33
N GLU A 209 -7.99 -0.09 -4.76
CA GLU A 209 -7.39 -1.44 -4.85
C GLU A 209 -7.27 -2.10 -3.47
N ILE A 210 -6.89 -1.36 -2.43
CA ILE A 210 -6.84 -1.86 -1.06
C ILE A 210 -8.25 -2.08 -0.51
N ALA A 211 -9.17 -1.14 -0.76
CA ALA A 211 -10.52 -1.17 -0.24
C ALA A 211 -11.33 -2.40 -0.69
N LYS A 212 -10.97 -3.06 -1.80
CA LYS A 212 -11.59 -4.31 -2.23
C LYS A 212 -11.62 -5.37 -1.13
N TYR A 213 -10.61 -5.40 -0.27
CA TYR A 213 -10.53 -6.33 0.86
C TYR A 213 -11.48 -5.98 2.01
N PHE A 214 -11.92 -4.72 2.09
CA PHE A 214 -12.74 -4.21 3.19
C PHE A 214 -14.21 -4.01 2.83
N ILE A 215 -14.52 -3.74 1.55
CA ILE A 215 -15.86 -3.27 1.15
C ILE A 215 -16.57 -4.13 0.09
N ALA A 216 -15.92 -5.18 -0.43
CA ALA A 216 -16.47 -6.00 -1.53
C ALA A 216 -17.56 -7.00 -1.11
N ARG A 217 -18.09 -6.93 0.13
CA ARG A 217 -19.23 -7.71 0.62
C ARG A 217 -20.56 -6.96 0.49
#